data_1e4e03feb29e442eb27244df2f4055f1
#
_entry.id   1e4e03feb29e442eb27244df2f4055f1
#
_cell.length_a   1.000
_cell.length_b   1.000
_cell.length_c   1.000
_cell.angle_alpha   90.00
_cell.angle_beta   90.00
_cell.angle_gamma   90.00
#
_symmetry.space_group_name_H-M   'P 1'
#
loop_
_entity.id
_entity.type
_entity.pdbx_description
1 polymer ?
#
loop_
_entity_poly.entity_id
_entity_poly.type
_entity_poly.pdbx_seq_one_letter_code
_entity_poly.pdbx_strand_id
1 'polypeptide(L)'
;VIDSLTGSSPTGAVPSTEVQTFIRPSGNGTYTVAPNETPLDPSLKDTRVAYSMNWAKPYDRNNRRNYGFNVSREYDFTSISANALWQHDTNRKNTTWSYGFNLELDEIDPVGNVPDPLTSMDDQMKGDSSDSRNVVDLLFGVTQVIDRSSLFQVNLSLSESDGYHTDPYKLVSVVDDASGAPVDQLFE
;
A
#
# COMPACT_ATOMS: atom_id res chain seq x y z
N VAL A 1 9.18 -3.06 11.31
CA VAL A 1 8.25 -2.08 10.74
C VAL A 1 7.82 -2.67 9.43
N ILE A 2 6.60 -3.17 9.34
CA ILE A 2 5.97 -3.49 8.07
C ILE A 2 5.45 -2.14 7.61
N ASP A 3 6.21 -1.50 6.73
CA ASP A 3 5.74 -0.37 5.99
C ASP A 3 4.88 -0.95 4.86
N SER A 4 3.58 -1.03 5.08
CA SER A 4 2.67 -1.25 3.99
C SER A 4 2.76 0.01 3.14
N LEU A 5 3.15 -0.13 1.88
CA LEU A 5 3.01 0.90 0.88
C LEU A 5 1.51 1.16 0.69
N THR A 6 0.95 1.86 1.66
CA THR A 6 -0.42 2.32 1.64
C THR A 6 -0.39 3.70 1.00
N GLY A 7 -0.83 3.77 -0.19
CA GLY A 7 -1.06 5.02 -0.85
C GLY A 7 -1.26 4.77 -2.32
N SER A 8 -2.48 4.84 -2.77
CA SER A 8 -2.78 5.15 -4.16
C SER A 8 -2.45 6.62 -4.48
N SER A 9 -1.74 7.29 -3.59
CA SER A 9 -1.23 8.62 -3.87
C SER A 9 -0.31 8.57 -5.08
N PRO A 10 -0.47 9.47 -6.06
CA PRO A 10 0.42 9.57 -7.21
C PRO A 10 1.89 9.76 -6.82
N THR A 11 2.15 10.13 -5.57
CA THR A 11 3.49 10.23 -4.98
C THR A 11 4.04 8.89 -4.49
N GLY A 12 3.22 7.83 -4.42
CA GLY A 12 3.60 6.49 -4.01
C GLY A 12 3.97 5.56 -5.16
N ALA A 13 3.86 6.00 -6.41
CA ALA A 13 4.21 5.19 -7.57
C ALA A 13 5.73 4.87 -7.59
N VAL A 14 6.03 3.61 -7.88
CA VAL A 14 7.41 3.10 -7.90
C VAL A 14 8.12 3.55 -9.19
N PRO A 15 9.40 3.98 -9.13
CA PRO A 15 10.18 4.22 -10.33
C PRO A 15 10.19 3.01 -11.26
N SER A 16 9.92 3.23 -12.56
CA SER A 16 9.98 2.21 -13.59
C SER A 16 11.22 2.38 -14.46
N THR A 17 11.66 1.31 -15.12
CA THR A 17 12.71 1.36 -16.13
C THR A 17 12.23 1.95 -17.46
N GLU A 18 10.92 2.18 -17.60
CA GLU A 18 10.30 2.74 -18.79
C GLU A 18 9.70 4.12 -18.51
N VAL A 19 9.41 4.88 -19.57
CA VAL A 19 8.68 6.15 -19.48
C VAL A 19 7.24 5.84 -19.06
N GLN A 20 6.76 6.52 -18.02
CA GLN A 20 5.40 6.39 -17.50
C GLN A 20 4.61 7.67 -17.77
N THR A 21 3.33 7.54 -18.08
CA THR A 21 2.40 8.66 -18.26
C THR A 21 1.28 8.57 -17.23
N PHE A 22 0.97 9.70 -16.62
CA PHE A 22 -0.06 9.82 -15.58
C PHE A 22 -1.01 10.96 -15.90
N ILE A 23 -2.27 10.82 -15.48
CA ILE A 23 -3.21 11.95 -15.43
C ILE A 23 -2.91 12.76 -14.18
N ARG A 24 -3.00 14.09 -14.29
CA ARG A 24 -2.90 14.95 -13.12
C ARG A 24 -4.11 14.75 -12.22
N PRO A 25 -3.93 14.53 -10.91
CA PRO A 25 -5.06 14.44 -9.97
C PRO A 25 -5.96 15.66 -9.96
N SER A 26 -5.46 16.81 -10.44
CA SER A 26 -6.27 18.02 -10.65
C SER A 26 -7.24 17.93 -11.82
N GLY A 27 -7.22 16.82 -12.62
CA GLY A 27 -8.03 16.65 -13.83
C GLY A 27 -7.54 17.45 -15.04
N ASN A 28 -6.43 18.20 -14.94
CA ASN A 28 -5.95 19.10 -15.98
C ASN A 28 -4.73 18.51 -16.73
N GLY A 29 -4.98 17.53 -17.60
CA GLY A 29 -3.99 16.98 -18.51
C GLY A 29 -3.12 15.89 -17.91
N THR A 30 -2.12 15.48 -18.70
CA THR A 30 -1.18 14.41 -18.36
C THR A 30 0.21 14.96 -18.05
N TYR A 31 1.04 14.16 -17.37
CA TYR A 31 2.47 14.39 -17.24
C TYR A 31 3.24 13.09 -17.46
N THR A 32 4.47 13.19 -17.92
CA THR A 32 5.35 12.05 -18.19
C THR A 32 6.53 12.08 -17.24
N VAL A 33 6.97 10.90 -16.84
CA VAL A 33 8.11 10.67 -15.95
C VAL A 33 9.15 9.86 -16.69
N ALA A 34 10.41 10.28 -16.61
CA ALA A 34 11.52 9.59 -17.24
C ALA A 34 11.84 8.24 -16.55
N PRO A 35 12.52 7.31 -17.25
CA PRO A 35 12.94 6.06 -16.65
C PRO A 35 13.78 6.27 -15.39
N ASN A 36 13.49 5.47 -14.35
CA ASN A 36 14.13 5.50 -13.03
C ASN A 36 13.93 6.80 -12.22
N GLU A 37 13.02 7.67 -12.63
CA GLU A 37 12.58 8.80 -11.83
C GLU A 37 11.34 8.43 -11.01
N THR A 38 11.24 9.01 -9.81
CA THR A 38 10.02 8.86 -9.00
C THR A 38 8.91 9.70 -9.62
N PRO A 39 7.73 9.13 -9.90
CA PRO A 39 6.62 9.88 -10.48
C PRO A 39 6.05 10.87 -9.47
N LEU A 40 6.41 12.12 -9.66
CA LEU A 40 5.94 13.24 -8.86
C LEU A 40 5.26 14.26 -9.77
N ASP A 41 3.99 14.57 -9.53
CA ASP A 41 3.37 15.76 -10.12
C ASP A 41 3.77 16.99 -9.32
N PRO A 42 4.57 17.93 -9.88
CA PRO A 42 5.00 19.13 -9.16
C PRO A 42 3.84 20.08 -8.84
N SER A 43 2.68 19.88 -9.44
CA SER A 43 1.47 20.68 -9.17
C SER A 43 0.58 20.08 -8.07
N LEU A 44 0.84 18.83 -7.66
CA LEU A 44 0.07 18.16 -6.62
C LEU A 44 0.37 18.80 -5.26
N LYS A 45 -0.70 19.20 -4.60
CA LYS A 45 -0.69 19.62 -3.19
C LYS A 45 -1.71 18.76 -2.48
N ASP A 46 -1.23 17.69 -1.88
CA ASP A 46 -2.06 16.85 -1.05
C ASP A 46 -1.76 17.05 0.43
N THR A 47 -2.76 16.79 1.26
CA THR A 47 -2.65 16.86 2.72
C THR A 47 -3.12 15.56 3.32
N ARG A 48 -2.15 14.80 3.85
CA ARG A 48 -2.45 13.59 4.61
C ARG A 48 -2.67 13.92 6.08
N VAL A 49 -3.78 13.47 6.63
CA VAL A 49 -4.05 13.46 8.06
C VAL A 49 -4.06 12.02 8.53
N ALA A 50 -3.18 11.69 9.47
CA ALA A 50 -3.09 10.34 10.01
C ALA A 50 -3.11 10.36 11.55
N TYR A 51 -3.79 9.40 12.13
CA TYR A 51 -3.82 9.14 13.55
C TYR A 51 -3.45 7.68 13.81
N SER A 52 -2.49 7.47 14.72
CA SER A 52 -2.03 6.15 15.12
C SER A 52 -2.08 6.02 16.64
N MET A 53 -2.60 4.89 17.10
CA MET A 53 -2.62 4.53 18.53
C MET A 53 -2.03 3.14 18.71
N ASN A 54 -1.10 2.99 19.64
CA ASN A 54 -0.54 1.71 20.03
C ASN A 54 -0.69 1.52 21.53
N TRP A 55 -1.18 0.34 21.92
CA TRP A 55 -1.34 -0.05 23.31
C TRP A 55 -0.63 -1.36 23.57
N ALA A 56 0.49 -1.29 24.30
CA ALA A 56 1.29 -2.43 24.71
C ALA A 56 1.00 -2.77 26.18
N LYS A 57 0.67 -4.03 26.45
CA LYS A 57 0.39 -4.51 27.79
C LYS A 57 1.11 -5.83 28.06
N PRO A 58 1.97 -5.92 29.10
CA PRO A 58 2.38 -7.21 29.62
C PRO A 58 1.14 -7.89 30.25
N TYR A 59 0.81 -9.08 29.77
CA TYR A 59 -0.30 -9.87 30.31
C TYR A 59 0.16 -10.63 31.56
N ASP A 60 1.34 -11.23 31.50
CA ASP A 60 2.04 -11.87 32.60
C ASP A 60 3.56 -11.79 32.39
N ARG A 61 4.34 -12.57 33.18
CA ARG A 61 5.82 -12.56 33.08
C ARG A 61 6.37 -13.02 31.74
N ASN A 62 5.61 -13.83 31.00
CA ASN A 62 6.03 -14.47 29.76
C ASN A 62 5.21 -14.07 28.55
N ASN A 63 4.11 -13.32 28.75
CA ASN A 63 3.21 -12.93 27.66
C ASN A 63 3.11 -11.42 27.55
N ARG A 64 3.30 -10.92 26.32
CA ARG A 64 3.12 -9.51 25.96
C ARG A 64 2.10 -9.41 24.84
N ARG A 65 1.26 -8.39 24.91
CA ARG A 65 0.27 -8.09 23.88
C ARG A 65 0.43 -6.65 23.45
N ASN A 66 0.37 -6.44 22.15
CA ASN A 66 0.37 -5.12 21.55
C ASN A 66 -0.82 -5.02 20.59
N TYR A 67 -1.54 -3.93 20.67
CA TYR A 67 -2.68 -3.63 19.80
C TYR A 67 -2.43 -2.27 19.17
N GLY A 68 -2.62 -2.20 17.87
CA GLY A 68 -2.50 -0.96 17.10
C GLY A 68 -3.78 -0.65 16.37
N PHE A 69 -4.01 0.62 16.17
CA PHE A 69 -5.08 1.16 15.36
C PHE A 69 -4.55 2.37 14.59
N ASN A 70 -4.83 2.43 13.30
CA ASN A 70 -4.44 3.54 12.46
C ASN A 70 -5.61 3.98 11.60
N VAL A 71 -5.72 5.29 11.41
CA VAL A 71 -6.60 5.92 10.43
C VAL A 71 -5.77 6.93 9.66
N SER A 72 -5.88 6.90 8.35
CA SER A 72 -5.24 7.84 7.46
C SER A 72 -6.24 8.32 6.42
N ARG A 73 -6.26 9.61 6.14
CA ARG A 73 -7.08 10.20 5.11
C ARG A 73 -6.27 11.17 4.29
N GLU A 74 -6.35 10.99 3.00
CA GLU A 74 -5.87 11.89 1.96
C GLU A 74 -7.06 12.41 1.13
N TYR A 75 -6.79 13.13 0.09
CA TYR A 75 -7.82 13.71 -0.76
C TYR A 75 -8.66 12.64 -1.47
N ASP A 76 -8.01 11.61 -1.99
CA ASP A 76 -8.56 10.54 -2.82
C ASP A 76 -8.40 9.14 -2.19
N PHE A 77 -7.94 9.08 -0.93
CA PHE A 77 -7.66 7.82 -0.27
C PHE A 77 -7.95 7.87 1.23
N THR A 78 -8.65 6.87 1.72
CA THR A 78 -8.89 6.68 3.16
C THR A 78 -8.49 5.27 3.55
N SER A 79 -7.70 5.11 4.61
CA SER A 79 -7.28 3.82 5.15
C SER A 79 -7.59 3.73 6.63
N ILE A 80 -8.12 2.59 7.05
CA ILE A 80 -8.35 2.23 8.45
C ILE A 80 -7.72 0.87 8.68
N SER A 81 -6.82 0.76 9.66
CA SER A 81 -6.23 -0.53 10.01
C SER A 81 -6.20 -0.80 11.50
N ALA A 82 -6.29 -2.07 11.85
CA ALA A 82 -6.15 -2.57 13.20
C ALA A 82 -5.22 -3.78 13.22
N ASN A 83 -4.30 -3.80 14.19
CA ASN A 83 -3.36 -4.89 14.33
C ASN A 83 -3.27 -5.40 15.77
N ALA A 84 -2.89 -6.65 15.90
CA ALA A 84 -2.59 -7.28 17.17
C ALA A 84 -1.32 -8.11 17.06
N LEU A 85 -0.44 -7.99 18.05
CA LEU A 85 0.76 -8.81 18.17
C LEU A 85 0.78 -9.45 19.55
N TRP A 86 0.85 -10.77 19.57
CA TRP A 86 1.04 -11.54 20.77
C TRP A 86 2.41 -12.18 20.77
N GLN A 87 3.16 -12.01 21.88
CA GLN A 87 4.48 -12.58 22.09
C GLN A 87 4.47 -13.46 23.35
N HIS A 88 5.02 -14.65 23.23
CA HIS A 88 5.12 -15.64 24.31
C HIS A 88 6.57 -16.08 24.49
N ASP A 89 7.08 -15.82 25.69
CA ASP A 89 8.46 -16.20 26.07
C ASP A 89 8.47 -17.59 26.70
N THR A 90 9.35 -18.45 26.20
CA THR A 90 9.63 -19.79 26.70
C THR A 90 11.12 -19.96 27.00
N ASN A 91 11.53 -21.13 27.46
CA ASN A 91 12.93 -21.47 27.72
C ASN A 91 13.66 -20.40 28.56
N ARG A 92 13.08 -20.00 29.73
CA ARG A 92 13.62 -18.96 30.60
C ARG A 92 13.80 -17.60 29.89
N LYS A 93 12.93 -17.28 28.94
CA LYS A 93 12.95 -16.10 28.06
C LYS A 93 14.05 -16.11 26.98
N ASN A 94 14.68 -17.26 26.73
CA ASN A 94 15.62 -17.39 25.62
C ASN A 94 14.92 -17.62 24.28
N THR A 95 13.65 -18.02 24.29
CA THR A 95 12.85 -18.22 23.07
C THR A 95 11.60 -17.38 23.15
N THR A 96 11.37 -16.52 22.16
CA THR A 96 10.15 -15.72 22.02
C THR A 96 9.40 -16.16 20.76
N TRP A 97 8.16 -16.56 20.92
CA TRP A 97 7.21 -16.80 19.84
C TRP A 97 6.39 -15.55 19.61
N SER A 98 6.21 -15.16 18.34
CA SER A 98 5.45 -13.98 17.95
C SER A 98 4.35 -14.37 16.98
N TYR A 99 3.13 -13.88 17.23
CA TYR A 99 1.95 -14.09 16.41
C TYR A 99 1.33 -12.72 16.14
N GLY A 100 1.27 -12.34 14.90
CA GLY A 100 0.71 -11.05 14.47
C GLY A 100 -0.48 -11.23 13.54
N PHE A 101 -1.40 -10.29 13.62
CA PHE A 101 -2.53 -10.15 12.73
C PHE A 101 -2.70 -8.66 12.40
N ASN A 102 -2.96 -8.34 11.16
CA ASN A 102 -3.36 -7.01 10.71
C ASN A 102 -4.56 -7.12 9.78
N LEU A 103 -5.48 -6.19 9.91
CA LEU A 103 -6.59 -5.97 9.00
C LEU A 103 -6.56 -4.52 8.55
N GLU A 104 -6.62 -4.27 7.25
CA GLU A 104 -6.66 -2.95 6.66
C GLU A 104 -7.83 -2.86 5.68
N LEU A 105 -8.54 -1.76 5.74
CA LEU A 105 -9.68 -1.42 4.91
C LEU A 105 -9.39 -0.07 4.28
N ASP A 106 -9.29 -0.08 2.97
CA ASP A 106 -9.00 1.10 2.16
C ASP A 106 -10.20 1.47 1.29
N GLU A 107 -10.42 2.75 1.13
CA GLU A 107 -11.34 3.35 0.18
C GLU A 107 -10.55 4.26 -0.76
N ILE A 108 -10.72 4.04 -2.06
CA ILE A 108 -10.05 4.75 -3.15
C ILE A 108 -11.11 5.56 -3.87
N ASP A 109 -11.01 6.90 -3.81
CA ASP A 109 -11.99 7.87 -4.37
C ASP A 109 -11.24 8.90 -5.25
N PRO A 110 -10.72 8.48 -6.41
CA PRO A 110 -9.90 9.32 -7.26
C PRO A 110 -10.72 10.41 -7.96
N VAL A 111 -10.04 11.51 -8.28
CA VAL A 111 -10.64 12.55 -9.12
C VAL A 111 -10.90 12.00 -10.51
N GLY A 112 -12.16 12.01 -10.92
CA GLY A 112 -12.58 11.53 -12.24
C GLY A 112 -13.09 10.09 -12.25
N ASN A 113 -13.42 9.53 -11.10
CA ASN A 113 -13.86 8.16 -10.84
C ASN A 113 -12.76 7.11 -10.92
N VAL A 114 -13.06 5.92 -10.42
CA VAL A 114 -12.20 4.74 -10.55
C VAL A 114 -12.37 4.19 -11.97
N PRO A 115 -11.33 4.17 -12.79
CA PRO A 115 -11.47 3.67 -14.16
C PRO A 115 -11.55 2.15 -14.19
N ASP A 116 -12.31 1.62 -15.12
CA ASP A 116 -12.23 0.21 -15.46
C ASP A 116 -10.87 -0.08 -16.13
N PRO A 117 -10.15 -1.14 -15.72
CA PRO A 117 -8.87 -1.48 -16.30
C PRO A 117 -8.94 -1.68 -17.83
N LEU A 118 -7.92 -1.20 -18.53
CA LEU A 118 -7.77 -1.30 -19.99
C LEU A 118 -8.88 -0.59 -20.81
N THR A 119 -9.55 0.37 -20.21
CA THR A 119 -10.49 1.24 -20.93
C THR A 119 -9.79 2.49 -21.45
N SER A 120 -10.33 3.06 -22.54
CA SER A 120 -9.75 4.29 -23.11
C SER A 120 -9.95 5.47 -22.15
N MET A 121 -8.96 6.37 -22.14
CA MET A 121 -9.02 7.61 -21.36
C MET A 121 -10.27 8.45 -21.66
N ASP A 122 -10.81 8.36 -22.90
CA ASP A 122 -12.04 9.06 -23.29
C ASP A 122 -13.29 8.48 -22.61
N ASP A 123 -13.22 7.26 -22.06
CA ASP A 123 -14.30 6.56 -21.37
C ASP A 123 -14.26 6.72 -19.83
N GLN A 124 -13.33 7.49 -19.28
CA GLN A 124 -13.11 7.69 -17.84
C GLN A 124 -14.37 8.01 -17.02
N MET A 125 -15.35 8.70 -17.62
CA MET A 125 -16.58 9.08 -16.92
C MET A 125 -17.56 7.89 -16.68
N LYS A 126 -17.22 6.68 -17.11
CA LYS A 126 -18.06 5.48 -16.99
C LYS A 126 -17.71 4.59 -15.81
N GLY A 127 -16.58 4.82 -15.14
CA GLY A 127 -16.16 4.06 -13.96
C GLY A 127 -16.99 4.38 -12.71
N ASP A 128 -16.84 3.55 -11.69
CA ASP A 128 -17.43 3.76 -10.37
C ASP A 128 -16.81 4.96 -9.66
N SER A 129 -17.59 5.64 -8.80
CA SER A 129 -17.11 6.83 -8.09
C SER A 129 -15.99 6.52 -7.09
N SER A 130 -16.03 5.33 -6.48
CA SER A 130 -15.02 4.85 -5.53
C SER A 130 -14.92 3.34 -5.59
N ASP A 131 -13.80 2.80 -5.15
CA ASP A 131 -13.57 1.37 -4.98
C ASP A 131 -12.88 1.11 -3.63
N SER A 132 -12.79 -0.14 -3.25
CA SER A 132 -12.24 -0.56 -1.97
C SER A 132 -11.16 -1.61 -2.12
N ARG A 133 -10.29 -1.67 -1.11
CA ARG A 133 -9.31 -2.74 -0.96
C ARG A 133 -9.28 -3.20 0.48
N ASN A 134 -9.28 -4.51 0.67
CA ASN A 134 -9.14 -5.15 1.97
C ASN A 134 -7.82 -5.90 2.03
N VAL A 135 -7.06 -5.73 3.12
CA VAL A 135 -5.79 -6.44 3.32
C VAL A 135 -5.83 -7.19 4.64
N VAL A 136 -5.43 -8.44 4.60
CA VAL A 136 -5.27 -9.29 5.80
C VAL A 136 -3.84 -9.79 5.85
N ASP A 137 -3.15 -9.51 6.96
CA ASP A 137 -1.79 -9.97 7.17
C ASP A 137 -1.71 -10.89 8.39
N LEU A 138 -0.95 -11.96 8.25
CA LEU A 138 -0.57 -12.86 9.32
C LEU A 138 0.93 -12.87 9.48
N LEU A 139 1.39 -12.78 10.72
CA LEU A 139 2.80 -12.84 11.08
C LEU A 139 3.02 -13.98 12.07
N PHE A 140 3.98 -14.83 11.77
CA PHE A 140 4.52 -15.82 12.69
C PHE A 140 6.02 -15.61 12.83
N GLY A 141 6.53 -15.53 14.07
CA GLY A 141 7.95 -15.31 14.32
C GLY A 141 8.48 -16.14 15.46
N VAL A 142 9.76 -16.48 15.39
CA VAL A 142 10.52 -17.07 16.47
C VAL A 142 11.84 -16.33 16.63
N THR A 143 12.14 -15.95 17.85
CA THR A 143 13.42 -15.37 18.24
C THR A 143 14.07 -16.29 19.27
N GLN A 144 15.30 -16.72 19.02
CA GLN A 144 16.07 -17.57 19.91
C GLN A 144 17.38 -16.91 20.31
N VAL A 145 17.59 -16.72 21.61
CA VAL A 145 18.89 -16.34 22.16
C VAL A 145 19.74 -17.61 22.24
N ILE A 146 20.85 -17.62 21.52
CA ILE A 146 21.80 -18.76 21.48
C ILE A 146 22.82 -18.62 22.62
N ASP A 147 23.42 -17.44 22.74
CA ASP A 147 24.37 -17.09 23.77
C ASP A 147 24.34 -15.58 24.08
N ARG A 148 25.33 -15.09 24.86
CA ARG A 148 25.39 -13.67 25.27
C ARG A 148 25.60 -12.67 24.13
N SER A 149 26.11 -13.15 23.00
CA SER A 149 26.48 -12.33 21.83
C SER A 149 25.69 -12.69 20.58
N SER A 150 24.90 -13.77 20.60
CA SER A 150 24.26 -14.34 19.41
C SER A 150 22.76 -14.53 19.61
N LEU A 151 22.02 -14.06 18.63
CA LEU A 151 20.57 -14.12 18.54
C LEU A 151 20.19 -14.61 17.13
N PHE A 152 19.23 -15.49 17.05
CA PHE A 152 18.63 -15.96 15.81
C PHE A 152 17.15 -15.56 15.75
N GLN A 153 16.70 -15.05 14.61
CA GLN A 153 15.32 -14.68 14.40
C GLN A 153 14.85 -15.11 13.01
N VAL A 154 13.66 -15.72 12.95
CA VAL A 154 12.94 -16.01 11.71
C VAL A 154 11.54 -15.46 11.82
N ASN A 155 11.09 -14.79 10.76
CA ASN A 155 9.71 -14.33 10.61
C ASN A 155 9.17 -14.88 9.28
N LEU A 156 7.92 -15.34 9.33
CA LEU A 156 7.10 -15.69 8.19
C LEU A 156 5.90 -14.75 8.19
N SER A 157 5.68 -14.05 7.08
CA SER A 157 4.49 -13.24 6.86
C SER A 157 3.70 -13.78 5.67
N LEU A 158 2.38 -13.79 5.81
CA LEU A 158 1.42 -14.10 4.76
C LEU A 158 0.49 -12.91 4.66
N SER A 159 0.31 -12.41 3.44
CA SER A 159 -0.60 -11.29 3.15
C SER A 159 -1.55 -11.70 2.03
N GLU A 160 -2.81 -11.37 2.21
CA GLU A 160 -3.86 -11.48 1.20
C GLU A 160 -4.50 -10.11 1.04
N SER A 161 -4.65 -9.68 -0.21
CA SER A 161 -5.28 -8.41 -0.56
C SER A 161 -6.34 -8.66 -1.63
N ASP A 162 -7.52 -8.11 -1.41
CA ASP A 162 -8.67 -8.21 -2.32
C ASP A 162 -9.24 -6.82 -2.59
N GLY A 163 -9.62 -6.53 -3.84
CA GLY A 163 -10.15 -5.26 -4.28
C GLY A 163 -9.28 -4.55 -5.31
N TYR A 164 -9.29 -3.22 -5.32
CA TYR A 164 -8.60 -2.40 -6.31
C TYR A 164 -7.09 -2.32 -6.05
N HIS A 165 -6.28 -2.69 -7.06
CA HIS A 165 -4.81 -2.78 -6.95
C HIS A 165 -4.05 -1.97 -8.00
N THR A 166 -4.76 -1.34 -8.94
CA THR A 166 -4.14 -0.52 -9.98
C THR A 166 -4.04 0.94 -9.55
N ASP A 167 -3.22 1.72 -10.25
CA ASP A 167 -3.13 3.15 -10.04
C ASP A 167 -4.16 3.86 -10.93
N PRO A 168 -5.19 4.54 -10.36
CA PRO A 168 -6.26 5.18 -11.15
C PRO A 168 -5.76 6.32 -12.04
N TYR A 169 -4.54 6.80 -11.82
CA TYR A 169 -3.96 7.90 -12.59
C TYR A 169 -2.94 7.42 -13.64
N LYS A 170 -2.58 6.15 -13.64
CA LYS A 170 -1.58 5.60 -14.55
C LYS A 170 -2.19 5.21 -15.88
N LEU A 171 -1.53 5.61 -16.97
CA LEU A 171 -1.93 5.32 -18.34
C LEU A 171 -0.92 4.41 -19.04
N VAL A 172 -1.45 3.46 -19.78
CA VAL A 172 -0.71 2.59 -20.68
C VAL A 172 -0.92 3.07 -22.12
N SER A 173 0.17 3.36 -22.82
CA SER A 173 0.09 3.75 -24.24
C SER A 173 -0.01 2.53 -25.13
N VAL A 174 -1.03 2.48 -25.98
CA VAL A 174 -1.15 1.52 -27.07
C VAL A 174 -0.43 2.07 -28.27
N VAL A 175 0.49 1.30 -28.83
CA VAL A 175 1.27 1.69 -30.02
C VAL A 175 0.97 0.77 -31.19
N ASP A 176 1.00 1.33 -32.40
CA ASP A 176 0.92 0.55 -33.63
C ASP A 176 2.19 -0.29 -33.84
N ASP A 177 2.02 -1.59 -34.08
CA ASP A 177 3.11 -2.56 -34.17
C ASP A 177 4.09 -2.26 -35.35
N ALA A 178 3.60 -1.63 -36.41
CA ALA A 178 4.39 -1.35 -37.63
C ALA A 178 5.15 -0.02 -37.51
N SER A 179 4.56 1.00 -36.92
CA SER A 179 5.11 2.36 -36.89
C SER A 179 5.67 2.77 -35.53
N GLY A 180 5.30 2.05 -34.46
CA GLY A 180 5.62 2.45 -33.08
C GLY A 180 4.93 3.75 -32.62
N ALA A 181 4.00 4.25 -33.42
CA ALA A 181 3.27 5.48 -33.09
C ALA A 181 2.19 5.20 -32.03
N PRO A 182 1.98 6.09 -31.04
CA PRO A 182 0.90 5.94 -30.10
C PRO A 182 -0.46 6.06 -30.81
N VAL A 183 -1.35 5.09 -30.56
CA VAL A 183 -2.69 5.01 -31.14
C VAL A 183 -3.74 5.36 -30.12
N ASP A 184 -3.56 4.95 -28.85
CA ASP A 184 -4.51 5.19 -27.76
C ASP A 184 -3.79 5.22 -26.42
N GLN A 185 -4.48 5.71 -25.38
CA GLN A 185 -4.06 5.66 -23.97
C GLN A 185 -5.17 5.00 -23.16
N LEU A 186 -4.83 3.92 -22.47
CA LEU A 186 -5.73 3.15 -21.65
C LEU A 186 -5.33 3.31 -20.18
N PHE A 187 -6.31 3.21 -19.28
CA PHE A 187 -6.03 3.08 -17.85
C PHE A 187 -5.35 1.72 -17.56
N GLU A 188 -4.45 1.69 -16.58
CA GLU A 188 -3.76 0.48 -16.15
C GLU A 188 -4.70 -0.55 -15.54
#